data_2617357c774838188ac209fb9e5ef8cb
#
_entry.id   2617357c774838188ac209fb9e5ef8cb
#
_cell.length_a   1.000
_cell.length_b   1.000
_cell.length_c   1.000
_cell.angle_alpha   90.00
_cell.angle_beta   90.00
_cell.angle_gamma   90.00
#
_symmetry.space_group_name_H-M   'P 1'
#
loop_
_entity.id
_entity.type
_entity.pdbx_description
1 polymer ?
#
loop_
_entity_poly.entity_id
_entity_poly.type
_entity_poly.pdbx_seq_one_letter_code
_entity_poly.pdbx_strand_id
1 'polypeptide(L)'
;MIDGWTHPLRLNADPGRVVVRPFHLAWQASGPDLSRVQKLAQAITALDSRTVRGELGVVLGDFAERHWQIEDVFERRFIEISPKLGLSGPEPRPEMRKLIGAYFCHEYSYAAAALMNPTVVRHPDQSGL
;
A
#
# COMPACT_ATOMS: atom_id res chain seq x y z
N MET A 1 19.82 14.76 -39.21
CA MET A 1 18.83 13.67 -39.29
C MET A 1 19.14 12.72 -38.13
N ILE A 2 18.26 12.56 -37.17
CA ILE A 2 18.46 11.60 -36.05
C ILE A 2 17.98 10.27 -36.58
N ASP A 3 18.89 9.35 -36.82
CA ASP A 3 18.55 7.95 -37.12
C ASP A 3 17.87 7.34 -35.88
N GLY A 4 16.55 7.35 -35.92
CA GLY A 4 15.74 6.72 -34.86
C GLY A 4 15.73 5.22 -35.03
N TRP A 5 16.36 4.49 -34.12
CA TRP A 5 16.23 3.05 -34.03
C TRP A 5 14.99 2.67 -33.21
N THR A 6 14.11 1.86 -33.77
CA THR A 6 12.89 1.43 -33.11
C THR A 6 13.02 -0.01 -32.62
N HIS A 7 12.93 -0.21 -31.30
CA HIS A 7 12.92 -1.53 -30.71
C HIS A 7 11.54 -2.19 -30.87
N PRO A 8 11.44 -3.50 -31.12
CA PRO A 8 10.16 -4.19 -31.27
C PRO A 8 9.34 -4.27 -29.96
N LEU A 9 9.97 -4.08 -28.80
CA LEU A 9 9.29 -4.05 -27.53
C LEU A 9 8.24 -2.92 -27.49
N ARG A 10 7.02 -3.27 -27.12
CA ARG A 10 5.94 -2.33 -26.88
C ARG A 10 5.61 -2.28 -25.39
N LEU A 11 5.63 -1.11 -24.81
CA LEU A 11 5.19 -0.84 -23.45
C LEU A 11 3.79 -0.22 -23.53
N ASN A 12 2.79 -0.98 -23.11
CA ASN A 12 1.40 -0.53 -23.10
C ASN A 12 0.96 -0.19 -21.68
N ALA A 13 -0.04 0.68 -21.57
CA ALA A 13 -0.74 0.89 -20.30
C ALA A 13 -1.38 -0.43 -19.84
N ASP A 14 -1.27 -0.71 -18.55
CA ASP A 14 -1.80 -1.92 -17.94
C ASP A 14 -2.32 -1.60 -16.52
N PRO A 15 -3.63 -1.45 -16.34
CA PRO A 15 -4.22 -1.15 -15.04
C PRO A 15 -4.08 -2.30 -14.04
N GLY A 16 -3.83 -3.53 -14.50
CA GLY A 16 -3.58 -4.70 -13.64
C GLY A 16 -2.18 -4.71 -13.00
N ARG A 17 -1.26 -3.88 -13.48
CA ARG A 17 0.07 -3.73 -12.88
C ARG A 17 0.04 -2.78 -11.69
N VAL A 18 -0.20 -3.35 -10.54
CA VAL A 18 -0.36 -2.61 -9.29
C VAL A 18 0.64 -3.04 -8.23
N VAL A 19 0.95 -2.11 -7.34
CA VAL A 19 1.78 -2.35 -6.14
C VAL A 19 1.06 -1.81 -4.92
N VAL A 20 1.17 -2.51 -3.81
CA VAL A 20 0.71 -1.98 -2.52
C VAL A 20 1.82 -1.13 -1.92
N ARG A 21 1.46 0.10 -1.57
CA ARG A 21 2.39 1.05 -0.94
C ARG A 21 1.87 1.54 0.39
N PRO A 22 2.78 1.89 1.30
CA PRO A 22 2.42 2.62 2.49
C PRO A 22 1.73 3.94 2.14
N PHE A 23 0.58 4.17 2.73
CA PHE A 23 -0.06 5.48 2.69
C PHE A 23 0.59 6.38 3.74
N HIS A 24 1.30 7.39 3.29
CA HIS A 24 1.90 8.38 4.14
C HIS A 24 0.95 9.58 4.26
N LEU A 25 0.25 9.66 5.36
CA LEU A 25 -0.34 10.94 5.76
C LEU A 25 0.79 11.92 5.98
N ALA A 26 0.67 13.14 5.46
CA ALA A 26 1.68 14.16 5.65
C ALA A 26 1.96 14.37 7.15
N TRP A 27 3.10 13.85 7.59
CA TRP A 27 3.57 13.93 8.97
C TRP A 27 4.18 15.31 9.21
N GLN A 28 3.36 16.32 9.29
CA GLN A 28 3.84 17.57 9.84
C GLN A 28 3.82 17.44 11.37
N ALA A 29 4.98 17.49 11.97
CA ALA A 29 5.22 17.19 13.38
C ALA A 29 4.49 18.11 14.39
N SER A 30 3.70 19.06 13.95
CA SER A 30 3.02 20.04 14.77
C SER A 30 1.61 20.41 14.32
N GLY A 31 0.96 19.59 13.49
CA GLY A 31 -0.32 19.93 12.88
C GLY A 31 -1.47 18.98 13.22
N PRO A 32 -2.68 19.33 12.80
CA PRO A 32 -3.90 18.57 13.02
C PRO A 32 -3.89 17.16 12.41
N ASP A 33 -2.88 16.80 11.62
CA ASP A 33 -2.80 15.51 10.91
C ASP A 33 -2.48 14.34 11.83
N LEU A 34 -1.69 14.53 12.88
CA LEU A 34 -1.53 13.51 13.94
C LEU A 34 -2.89 13.18 14.57
N SER A 35 -3.74 14.18 14.73
CA SER A 35 -5.09 13.97 15.27
C SER A 35 -5.97 13.13 14.34
N ARG A 36 -5.81 13.20 13.02
CA ARG A 36 -6.58 12.37 12.06
C ARG A 36 -6.14 10.91 12.10
N VAL A 37 -4.83 10.67 12.12
CA VAL A 37 -4.28 9.32 12.25
C VAL A 37 -4.76 8.66 13.52
N GLN A 38 -4.65 9.35 14.64
CA GLN A 38 -5.09 8.86 15.94
C GLN A 38 -6.60 8.64 15.98
N LYS A 39 -7.40 9.56 15.45
CA LYS A 39 -8.86 9.41 15.37
C LYS A 39 -9.26 8.21 14.52
N LEU A 40 -8.60 8.00 13.38
CA LEU A 40 -8.83 6.82 12.53
C LEU A 40 -8.49 5.53 13.29
N ALA A 41 -7.31 5.47 13.90
CA ALA A 41 -6.90 4.30 14.66
C ALA A 41 -7.85 4.01 15.84
N GLN A 42 -8.28 5.04 16.55
CA GLN A 42 -9.28 4.93 17.65
C GLN A 42 -10.62 4.44 17.12
N ALA A 43 -11.10 4.96 15.98
CA ALA A 43 -12.35 4.53 15.37
C ALA A 43 -12.33 3.05 15.01
N ILE A 44 -11.20 2.57 14.42
CA ILE A 44 -11.04 1.15 14.08
C ILE A 44 -10.96 0.30 15.34
N THR A 45 -10.21 0.72 16.37
CA THR A 45 -10.08 -0.04 17.62
C THR A 45 -11.37 -0.12 18.44
N ALA A 46 -12.30 0.81 18.22
CA ALA A 46 -13.62 0.78 18.82
C ALA A 46 -14.60 -0.22 18.16
N LEU A 47 -14.25 -0.79 17.01
CA LEU A 47 -15.08 -1.78 16.34
C LEU A 47 -15.13 -3.10 17.11
N ASP A 48 -16.30 -3.73 17.10
CA ASP A 48 -16.45 -5.08 17.62
C ASP A 48 -15.79 -6.13 16.71
N SER A 49 -15.53 -7.32 17.27
CA SER A 49 -14.80 -8.37 16.54
C SER A 49 -15.50 -8.91 15.29
N ARG A 50 -16.83 -8.84 15.23
CA ARG A 50 -17.60 -9.27 14.07
C ARG A 50 -17.41 -8.28 12.94
N THR A 51 -17.54 -7.01 13.23
CA THR A 51 -17.31 -5.92 12.26
C THR A 51 -15.90 -5.96 11.73
N VAL A 52 -14.89 -6.06 12.60
CA VAL A 52 -13.47 -6.17 12.18
C VAL A 52 -13.25 -7.32 11.21
N ARG A 53 -13.76 -8.52 11.51
CA ARG A 53 -13.62 -9.67 10.60
C ARG A 53 -14.36 -9.47 9.29
N GLY A 54 -15.53 -8.85 9.32
CA GLY A 54 -16.30 -8.53 8.12
C GLY A 54 -15.54 -7.57 7.19
N GLU A 55 -15.10 -6.44 7.73
CA GLU A 55 -14.36 -5.42 7.00
C GLU A 55 -13.02 -5.98 6.46
N LEU A 56 -12.26 -6.68 7.29
CA LEU A 56 -11.02 -7.31 6.85
C LEU A 56 -11.27 -8.34 5.74
N GLY A 57 -12.35 -9.12 5.84
CA GLY A 57 -12.73 -10.10 4.82
C GLY A 57 -13.01 -9.45 3.46
N VAL A 58 -13.69 -8.30 3.44
CA VAL A 58 -13.92 -7.52 2.21
C VAL A 58 -12.59 -7.04 1.63
N VAL A 59 -11.76 -6.42 2.45
CA VAL A 59 -10.46 -5.90 2.01
C VAL A 59 -9.55 -7.02 1.48
N LEU A 60 -9.47 -8.15 2.17
CA LEU A 60 -8.67 -9.28 1.70
C LEU A 60 -9.22 -9.86 0.39
N GLY A 61 -10.54 -9.95 0.23
CA GLY A 61 -11.17 -10.37 -1.02
C GLY A 61 -10.79 -9.48 -2.21
N ASP A 62 -10.76 -8.15 -1.98
CA ASP A 62 -10.42 -7.18 -3.02
C ASP A 62 -8.95 -7.24 -3.46
N PHE A 63 -8.04 -7.60 -2.56
CA PHE A 63 -6.59 -7.50 -2.80
C PHE A 63 -5.90 -8.85 -3.08
N ALA A 64 -6.43 -9.97 -2.57
CA ALA A 64 -5.72 -11.26 -2.57
C ALA A 64 -5.41 -11.79 -3.99
N GLU A 65 -6.27 -11.52 -4.98
CA GLU A 65 -6.03 -11.95 -6.36
C GLU A 65 -4.79 -11.29 -7.00
N ARG A 66 -4.48 -10.06 -6.57
CA ARG A 66 -3.37 -9.27 -7.12
C ARG A 66 -2.14 -9.25 -6.23
N HIS A 67 -2.29 -9.58 -4.96
CA HIS A 67 -1.24 -9.46 -3.95
C HIS A 67 -1.23 -10.67 -3.00
N TRP A 68 -0.55 -11.74 -3.37
CA TRP A 68 -0.54 -13.00 -2.61
C TRP A 68 -0.03 -12.90 -1.16
N GLN A 69 0.76 -11.85 -0.83
CA GLN A 69 1.29 -11.60 0.53
C GLN A 69 0.56 -10.47 1.25
N ILE A 70 -0.67 -10.16 0.88
CA ILE A 70 -1.36 -8.95 1.36
C ILE A 70 -1.53 -8.91 2.88
N GLU A 71 -1.79 -10.05 3.50
CA GLU A 71 -1.94 -10.11 4.96
C GLU A 71 -0.66 -9.75 5.69
N ASP A 72 0.50 -10.22 5.20
CA ASP A 72 1.81 -9.90 5.76
C ASP A 72 2.17 -8.42 5.52
N VAL A 73 1.73 -7.86 4.39
CA VAL A 73 1.91 -6.44 4.09
C VAL A 73 1.15 -5.59 5.10
N PHE A 74 -0.11 -5.92 5.39
CA PHE A 74 -0.92 -5.20 6.35
C PHE A 74 -0.39 -5.33 7.78
N GLU A 75 0.02 -6.52 8.20
CA GLU A 75 0.62 -6.73 9.52
C GLU A 75 1.92 -5.94 9.68
N ARG A 76 2.83 -6.00 8.71
CA ARG A 76 4.08 -5.20 8.71
C ARG A 76 3.79 -3.71 8.75
N ARG A 77 2.78 -3.27 8.01
CA ARG A 77 2.39 -1.85 8.02
C ARG A 77 1.90 -1.42 9.40
N PHE A 78 1.08 -2.24 10.05
CA PHE A 78 0.66 -1.97 11.43
C PHE A 78 1.88 -1.83 12.37
N ILE A 79 2.81 -2.78 12.34
CA ILE A 79 4.01 -2.76 13.19
C ILE A 79 4.79 -1.45 12.97
N GLU A 80 4.98 -1.04 11.72
CA GLU A 80 5.71 0.18 11.37
C GLU A 80 5.07 1.46 11.93
N ILE A 81 3.74 1.55 11.90
CA ILE A 81 3.02 2.77 12.30
C ILE A 81 2.54 2.78 13.74
N SER A 82 2.40 1.62 14.37
CA SER A 82 1.82 1.48 15.71
C SER A 82 2.42 2.42 16.76
N PRO A 83 3.75 2.71 16.79
CA PRO A 83 4.32 3.65 17.74
C PRO A 83 3.77 5.09 17.60
N LYS A 84 3.24 5.41 16.44
CA LYS A 84 2.73 6.76 16.11
C LYS A 84 1.22 6.89 16.27
N LEU A 85 0.50 5.77 16.43
CA LEU A 85 -0.96 5.76 16.48
C LEU A 85 -1.52 6.23 17.82
N GLY A 86 -0.70 6.26 18.87
CA GLY A 86 -1.14 6.64 20.22
C GLY A 86 -2.20 5.69 20.79
N LEU A 87 -2.11 4.40 20.42
CA LEU A 87 -3.03 3.38 20.93
C LEU A 87 -2.80 3.18 22.43
N SER A 88 -3.88 3.25 23.20
CA SER A 88 -3.90 3.01 24.64
C SER A 88 -4.61 1.69 24.91
N GLY A 89 -4.12 0.91 25.88
CA GLY A 89 -4.76 -0.36 26.27
C GLY A 89 -3.99 -1.59 25.81
N PRO A 90 -4.63 -2.77 25.82
CA PRO A 90 -4.02 -4.02 25.41
C PRO A 90 -3.70 -4.01 23.91
N GLU A 91 -2.71 -4.80 23.54
CA GLU A 91 -2.34 -4.96 22.14
C GLU A 91 -3.53 -5.44 21.29
N PRO A 92 -3.79 -4.81 20.15
CA PRO A 92 -4.87 -5.22 19.26
C PRO A 92 -4.68 -6.66 18.76
N ARG A 93 -5.80 -7.38 18.63
CA ARG A 93 -5.79 -8.74 18.06
C ARG A 93 -5.29 -8.76 16.61
N PRO A 94 -4.81 -9.90 16.11
CA PRO A 94 -4.21 -9.99 14.77
C PRO A 94 -5.10 -9.43 13.65
N GLU A 95 -6.40 -9.71 13.66
CA GLU A 95 -7.33 -9.20 12.64
C GLU A 95 -7.47 -7.67 12.71
N MET A 96 -7.49 -7.13 13.92
CA MET A 96 -7.52 -5.68 14.15
C MET A 96 -6.25 -5.00 13.65
N ARG A 97 -5.07 -5.60 13.92
CA ARG A 97 -3.79 -5.08 13.43
C ARG A 97 -3.75 -5.04 11.92
N LYS A 98 -4.15 -6.13 11.25
CA LYS A 98 -4.22 -6.19 9.79
C LYS A 98 -5.19 -5.15 9.23
N LEU A 99 -6.36 -5.00 9.83
CA LEU A 99 -7.34 -3.99 9.41
C LEU A 99 -6.77 -2.58 9.54
N ILE A 100 -6.13 -2.25 10.66
CA ILE A 100 -5.46 -0.95 10.82
C ILE A 100 -4.38 -0.79 9.76
N GLY A 101 -3.52 -1.80 9.56
CA GLY A 101 -2.47 -1.77 8.54
C GLY A 101 -3.01 -1.53 7.14
N ALA A 102 -4.15 -2.14 6.78
CA ALA A 102 -4.82 -1.95 5.51
C ALA A 102 -5.24 -0.49 5.28
N TYR A 103 -5.83 0.16 6.28
CA TYR A 103 -6.19 1.58 6.20
C TYR A 103 -5.01 2.53 5.97
N PHE A 104 -3.79 2.08 6.25
CA PHE A 104 -2.56 2.83 6.00
C PHE A 104 -1.74 2.28 4.83
N CYS A 105 -2.38 1.53 3.95
CA CYS A 105 -1.87 1.12 2.64
C CYS A 105 -2.73 1.70 1.54
N HIS A 106 -2.19 1.78 0.34
CA HIS A 106 -2.95 2.02 -0.88
C HIS A 106 -2.37 1.21 -2.03
N GLU A 107 -3.22 0.88 -2.97
CA GLU A 107 -2.82 0.28 -4.22
C GLU A 107 -2.47 1.39 -5.22
N TYR A 108 -1.36 1.25 -5.91
CA TYR A 108 -0.89 2.22 -6.88
C TYR A 108 -0.50 1.53 -8.19
N SER A 109 -1.00 2.07 -9.30
CA SER A 109 -0.61 1.61 -10.62
C SER A 109 0.24 2.66 -11.32
N TYR A 110 1.45 2.25 -11.75
CA TYR A 110 2.36 3.12 -12.50
C TYR A 110 1.99 3.25 -13.97
N ALA A 111 1.19 2.35 -14.48
CA ALA A 111 0.90 2.22 -15.92
C ALA A 111 -0.59 2.10 -16.22
N ALA A 112 -1.48 2.62 -15.35
CA ALA A 112 -2.93 2.44 -15.49
C ALA A 112 -3.50 3.04 -16.76
N ALA A 113 -3.14 4.28 -17.09
CA ALA A 113 -3.65 5.00 -18.27
C ALA A 113 -2.59 5.22 -19.35
N ALA A 114 -1.33 5.47 -18.94
CA ALA A 114 -0.20 5.72 -19.82
C ALA A 114 1.11 5.51 -19.07
N LEU A 115 2.18 5.20 -19.81
CA LEU A 115 3.54 5.29 -19.30
C LEU A 115 4.01 6.74 -19.49
N MET A 116 4.14 7.45 -18.37
CA MET A 116 4.58 8.86 -18.39
C MET A 116 6.04 8.94 -17.99
N ASN A 117 6.82 9.69 -18.80
CA ASN A 117 8.25 9.94 -18.56
C ASN A 117 9.06 8.65 -18.26
N PRO A 118 8.97 7.62 -19.11
CA PRO A 118 9.74 6.40 -18.88
C PRO A 118 11.22 6.70 -18.95
N THR A 119 11.97 6.21 -17.96
CA THR A 119 13.43 6.27 -17.96
C THR A 119 13.97 4.86 -18.21
N VAL A 120 14.85 4.74 -19.19
CA VAL A 120 15.54 3.48 -19.48
C VAL A 120 16.97 3.61 -18.97
N VAL A 121 17.34 2.69 -18.09
CA VAL A 121 18.72 2.57 -17.60
C VAL A 121 19.26 1.19 -17.96
N ARG A 122 20.58 1.14 -18.21
CA ARG A 122 21.24 -0.12 -18.48
C ARG A 122 21.16 -1.02 -17.26
N HIS A 123 20.72 -2.27 -17.44
CA HIS A 123 20.74 -3.23 -16.35
C HIS A 123 22.18 -3.47 -15.87
N PRO A 124 22.47 -3.52 -14.56
CA PRO A 124 23.83 -3.72 -14.06
C PRO A 124 24.44 -5.05 -14.49
N ASP A 125 23.63 -6.08 -14.64
CA ASP A 125 24.04 -7.37 -15.20
C ASP A 125 23.72 -7.42 -16.69
N GLN A 126 24.76 -7.55 -17.52
CA GLN A 126 24.69 -7.64 -18.99
C GLN A 126 25.11 -9.04 -19.49
N SER A 127 25.29 -10.01 -18.60
CA SER A 127 25.86 -11.32 -18.93
C SER A 127 24.96 -12.23 -19.78
N GLY A 128 23.71 -11.87 -19.99
CA GLY A 128 22.74 -12.64 -20.78
C GLY A 128 22.27 -11.96 -22.07
N LEU A 129 22.97 -10.89 -22.54
CA LEU A 129 22.60 -10.11 -23.72
C LEU A 129 23.56 -10.36 -24.87
#